data_7cf7ad7962820a056fb9183227fe068b
#
_entry.id   7cf7ad7962820a056fb9183227fe068b
#
_cell.length_a   1.000
_cell.length_b   1.000
_cell.length_c   1.000
_cell.angle_alpha   90.00
_cell.angle_beta   90.00
_cell.angle_gamma   90.00
#
_symmetry.space_group_name_H-M   'P 1'
#
loop_
_entity.id
_entity.type
_entity.pdbx_description
1 polymer ?
#
loop_
_entity_poly.entity_id
_entity_poly.type
_entity_poly.pdbx_seq_one_letter_code
_entity_poly.pdbx_strand_id
1 'polypeptide(L)'
;MKKDFFRKVAFGLGPEEKINEDPLVWSKSQFNNVPDFIWSYKLPSLVDQRKKYGEWVYGDREVLRKKFKNDRLMYEKEKDLLRAKTGEKFFESLELSIRHNTALRTTNPVFERMWHFWSNFFAISEKDFLASFSTGVYQRDVIRPNMCGSFEDLVYQVTTSWCMLHHLDNAENIGPNSKEGVRLNNKNKKVGLNENHARELLELHTVSPDANYSQEDVINMAKVMTGWAHLWNKKDLEAGPIKFQSSFHENGPYKIL
;
A
#
# COMPACT_ATOMS: atom_id res chain seq x y z
N MET A 1 23.02 -11.89 -27.14
CA MET A 1 23.25 -10.78 -26.20
C MET A 1 22.09 -9.76 -26.16
N LYS A 2 21.70 -9.08 -27.27
CA LYS A 2 20.55 -8.13 -27.24
C LYS A 2 19.23 -8.76 -26.78
N LYS A 3 18.82 -9.93 -27.33
CA LYS A 3 17.58 -10.60 -26.96
C LYS A 3 17.51 -10.98 -25.46
N ASP A 4 18.63 -11.39 -24.87
CA ASP A 4 18.70 -11.73 -23.45
C ASP A 4 18.60 -10.52 -22.56
N PHE A 5 19.12 -9.39 -22.99
CA PHE A 5 18.95 -8.12 -22.29
C PHE A 5 17.47 -7.75 -22.18
N PHE A 6 16.74 -7.68 -23.27
CA PHE A 6 15.31 -7.33 -23.27
C PHE A 6 14.44 -8.30 -22.48
N ARG A 7 14.77 -9.58 -22.47
CA ARG A 7 14.10 -10.58 -21.64
C ARG A 7 14.34 -10.37 -20.14
N LYS A 8 15.54 -9.88 -19.77
CA LYS A 8 15.90 -9.66 -18.36
C LYS A 8 15.38 -8.34 -17.80
N VAL A 9 15.42 -7.26 -18.59
CA VAL A 9 15.07 -5.91 -18.13
C VAL A 9 13.63 -5.48 -18.47
N ALA A 10 12.99 -6.18 -19.41
CA ALA A 10 11.62 -5.96 -19.83
C ALA A 10 10.83 -7.28 -19.81
N PHE A 11 9.71 -7.36 -20.50
CA PHE A 11 8.95 -8.61 -20.69
C PHE A 11 9.35 -9.38 -21.96
N GLY A 12 10.47 -9.02 -22.58
CA GLY A 12 10.91 -9.46 -23.89
C GLY A 12 10.62 -8.41 -24.94
N LEU A 13 10.73 -8.82 -26.21
CA LEU A 13 10.30 -8.04 -27.38
C LEU A 13 9.19 -8.78 -28.09
N GLY A 14 8.23 -8.05 -28.62
CA GLY A 14 7.25 -8.60 -29.53
C GLY A 14 7.89 -9.18 -30.81
N PRO A 15 7.20 -10.07 -31.54
CA PRO A 15 7.76 -10.71 -32.74
C PRO A 15 8.25 -9.75 -33.80
N GLU A 16 7.56 -8.63 -33.97
CA GLU A 16 7.86 -7.57 -34.96
C GLU A 16 8.62 -6.37 -34.40
N GLU A 17 8.91 -6.38 -33.07
CA GLU A 17 9.51 -5.24 -32.40
C GLU A 17 11.03 -5.21 -32.63
N LYS A 18 11.54 -4.08 -33.13
CA LYS A 18 12.96 -3.84 -33.37
C LYS A 18 13.42 -2.61 -32.63
N ILE A 19 14.38 -2.77 -31.74
CA ILE A 19 15.03 -1.67 -31.04
C ILE A 19 16.34 -1.35 -31.75
N ASN A 20 16.38 -0.20 -32.44
CA ASN A 20 17.53 0.23 -33.24
C ASN A 20 18.58 1.01 -32.43
N GLU A 21 18.16 1.63 -31.32
CA GLU A 21 19.03 2.37 -30.41
C GLU A 21 19.81 1.47 -29.44
N ASP A 22 20.70 2.09 -28.68
CA ASP A 22 21.41 1.40 -27.59
C ASP A 22 20.43 0.90 -26.53
N PRO A 23 20.51 -0.35 -26.11
CA PRO A 23 19.57 -0.93 -25.15
C PRO A 23 19.48 -0.20 -23.81
N LEU A 24 20.58 0.41 -23.32
CA LEU A 24 20.58 1.16 -22.06
C LEU A 24 19.90 2.52 -22.23
N VAL A 25 20.15 3.20 -23.38
CA VAL A 25 19.48 4.46 -23.72
C VAL A 25 17.96 4.23 -23.81
N TRP A 26 17.55 3.21 -24.58
CA TRP A 26 16.15 2.81 -24.70
C TRP A 26 15.50 2.49 -23.36
N SER A 27 16.21 1.75 -22.47
CA SER A 27 15.67 1.42 -21.17
C SER A 27 15.49 2.65 -20.28
N LYS A 28 16.49 3.55 -20.27
CA LYS A 28 16.45 4.78 -19.45
C LYS A 28 15.38 5.76 -19.93
N SER A 29 15.16 5.87 -21.24
CA SER A 29 14.17 6.79 -21.81
C SER A 29 12.74 6.51 -21.35
N GLN A 30 12.44 5.26 -20.95
CA GLN A 30 11.14 4.87 -20.46
C GLN A 30 10.79 5.45 -19.07
N PHE A 31 11.77 6.02 -18.35
CA PHE A 31 11.57 6.64 -17.04
C PHE A 31 11.49 8.18 -17.10
N ASN A 32 11.49 8.78 -18.28
CA ASN A 32 11.37 10.24 -18.42
C ASN A 32 10.00 10.76 -17.96
N ASN A 33 8.98 9.93 -18.08
CA ASN A 33 7.62 10.24 -17.63
C ASN A 33 6.96 8.95 -17.12
N VAL A 34 5.99 9.09 -16.22
CA VAL A 34 5.12 7.96 -15.83
C VAL A 34 4.17 7.67 -16.99
N PRO A 35 4.24 6.49 -17.64
CA PRO A 35 3.35 6.17 -18.76
C PRO A 35 1.90 6.05 -18.30
N ASP A 36 0.97 6.38 -19.20
CA ASP A 36 -0.45 6.13 -18.95
C ASP A 36 -0.76 4.63 -18.89
N PHE A 37 -1.81 4.29 -18.16
CA PHE A 37 -2.35 2.94 -18.19
C PHE A 37 -3.05 2.66 -19.52
N ILE A 38 -2.90 1.47 -20.03
CA ILE A 38 -3.70 1.01 -21.16
C ILE A 38 -5.06 0.54 -20.64
N TRP A 39 -5.90 1.53 -20.33
CA TRP A 39 -7.22 1.34 -19.75
C TRP A 39 -8.17 2.45 -20.19
N SER A 40 -9.37 2.09 -20.63
CA SER A 40 -10.30 3.03 -21.26
C SER A 40 -11.22 3.75 -20.29
N TYR A 41 -11.29 3.31 -19.05
CA TYR A 41 -12.24 3.85 -18.06
C TYR A 41 -11.52 4.63 -16.99
N LYS A 42 -12.24 5.58 -16.37
CA LYS A 42 -11.73 6.29 -15.19
C LYS A 42 -11.46 5.29 -14.06
N LEU A 43 -10.27 5.39 -13.50
CA LEU A 43 -9.84 4.56 -12.39
C LEU A 43 -10.28 5.20 -11.06
N PRO A 44 -10.80 4.41 -10.12
CA PRO A 44 -11.06 4.90 -8.78
C PRO A 44 -9.73 5.20 -8.07
N SER A 45 -9.67 6.36 -7.43
CA SER A 45 -8.52 6.73 -6.61
C SER A 45 -8.45 5.89 -5.32
N LEU A 46 -7.32 6.00 -4.60
CA LEU A 46 -7.17 5.40 -3.28
C LEU A 46 -8.28 5.88 -2.31
N VAL A 47 -8.66 7.15 -2.40
CA VAL A 47 -9.76 7.72 -1.59
C VAL A 47 -11.11 7.13 -1.99
N ASP A 48 -11.36 6.98 -3.30
CA ASP A 48 -12.62 6.38 -3.80
C ASP A 48 -12.75 4.93 -3.34
N GLN A 49 -11.68 4.14 -3.43
CA GLN A 49 -11.70 2.73 -2.99
C GLN A 49 -11.89 2.61 -1.48
N ARG A 50 -11.27 3.48 -0.70
CA ARG A 50 -11.50 3.53 0.74
C ARG A 50 -12.95 3.88 1.09
N LYS A 51 -13.55 4.82 0.37
CA LYS A 51 -14.97 5.15 0.51
C LYS A 51 -15.83 3.91 0.20
N LYS A 52 -15.54 3.21 -0.89
CA LYS A 52 -16.22 1.98 -1.27
C LYS A 52 -16.08 0.88 -0.21
N TYR A 53 -14.90 0.72 0.38
CA TYR A 53 -14.73 -0.16 1.53
C TYR A 53 -15.69 0.20 2.68
N GLY A 54 -15.80 1.48 3.02
CA GLY A 54 -16.71 1.93 4.08
C GLY A 54 -18.19 1.66 3.74
N GLU A 55 -18.63 1.96 2.53
CA GLU A 55 -19.97 1.67 2.04
C GLU A 55 -20.28 0.16 2.12
N TRP A 56 -19.33 -0.67 1.71
CA TRP A 56 -19.47 -2.12 1.73
C TRP A 56 -19.50 -2.68 3.17
N VAL A 57 -18.55 -2.31 4.01
CA VAL A 57 -18.42 -2.85 5.38
C VAL A 57 -19.52 -2.38 6.31
N TYR A 58 -19.85 -1.08 6.29
CA TYR A 58 -20.81 -0.47 7.21
C TYR A 58 -22.22 -0.34 6.63
N GLY A 59 -22.38 -0.57 5.32
CA GLY A 59 -23.65 -0.54 4.61
C GLY A 59 -24.09 -1.93 4.18
N ASP A 60 -23.66 -2.36 3.00
CA ASP A 60 -24.14 -3.54 2.30
C ASP A 60 -24.00 -4.83 3.12
N ARG A 61 -22.84 -5.04 3.71
CA ARG A 61 -22.56 -6.23 4.54
C ARG A 61 -23.43 -6.28 5.79
N GLU A 62 -23.68 -5.15 6.43
CA GLU A 62 -24.54 -5.08 7.61
C GLU A 62 -26.02 -5.33 7.26
N VAL A 63 -26.47 -4.88 6.09
CA VAL A 63 -27.80 -5.20 5.58
C VAL A 63 -27.96 -6.69 5.38
N LEU A 64 -26.99 -7.35 4.72
CA LEU A 64 -27.01 -8.81 4.54
C LEU A 64 -26.99 -9.55 5.88
N ARG A 65 -26.14 -9.12 6.81
CA ARG A 65 -26.05 -9.73 8.15
C ARG A 65 -27.36 -9.68 8.92
N LYS A 66 -28.09 -8.56 8.83
CA LYS A 66 -29.41 -8.41 9.44
C LYS A 66 -30.45 -9.29 8.75
N LYS A 67 -30.44 -9.31 7.40
CA LYS A 67 -31.39 -10.07 6.58
C LYS A 67 -31.29 -11.58 6.83
N PHE A 68 -30.07 -12.09 6.91
CA PHE A 68 -29.80 -13.54 7.08
C PHE A 68 -29.26 -13.89 8.46
N LYS A 69 -29.72 -13.19 9.50
CA LYS A 69 -29.27 -13.38 10.90
C LYS A 69 -29.29 -14.84 11.36
N ASN A 70 -30.30 -15.60 10.95
CA ASN A 70 -30.53 -17.00 11.34
C ASN A 70 -30.20 -18.00 10.21
N ASP A 71 -29.67 -17.55 9.09
CA ASP A 71 -29.31 -18.40 7.94
C ASP A 71 -27.89 -18.08 7.47
N ARG A 72 -26.92 -18.75 8.13
CA ARG A 72 -25.50 -18.57 7.84
C ARG A 72 -25.15 -18.96 6.40
N LEU A 73 -25.80 -20.03 5.87
CA LEU A 73 -25.47 -20.50 4.52
C LEU A 73 -25.86 -19.46 3.46
N MET A 74 -27.08 -18.92 3.57
CA MET A 74 -27.55 -17.87 2.67
C MET A 74 -26.75 -16.57 2.86
N TYR A 75 -26.39 -16.23 4.09
CA TYR A 75 -25.51 -15.07 4.34
C TYR A 75 -24.17 -15.20 3.60
N GLU A 76 -23.46 -16.33 3.73
CA GLU A 76 -22.16 -16.51 3.07
C GLU A 76 -22.31 -16.49 1.54
N LYS A 77 -23.32 -17.17 1.00
CA LYS A 77 -23.61 -17.17 -0.45
C LYS A 77 -23.83 -15.76 -1.01
N GLU A 78 -24.74 -15.00 -0.39
CA GLU A 78 -25.08 -13.65 -0.84
C GLU A 78 -23.93 -12.66 -0.61
N LYS A 79 -23.17 -12.83 0.48
CA LYS A 79 -21.95 -12.07 0.73
C LYS A 79 -20.91 -12.29 -0.38
N ASP A 80 -20.69 -13.54 -0.80
CA ASP A 80 -19.71 -13.84 -1.87
C ASP A 80 -20.13 -13.27 -3.23
N LEU A 81 -21.42 -13.28 -3.55
CA LEU A 81 -21.94 -12.62 -4.73
C LEU A 81 -21.74 -11.10 -4.68
N LEU A 82 -21.98 -10.50 -3.53
CA LEU A 82 -21.80 -9.06 -3.33
C LEU A 82 -20.32 -8.67 -3.41
N ARG A 83 -19.42 -9.46 -2.84
CA ARG A 83 -17.96 -9.27 -2.92
C ARG A 83 -17.47 -9.21 -4.36
N ALA A 84 -18.02 -10.04 -5.24
CA ALA A 84 -17.65 -10.06 -6.66
C ALA A 84 -18.22 -8.89 -7.46
N LYS A 85 -19.31 -8.25 -7.00
CA LYS A 85 -19.97 -7.14 -7.71
C LYS A 85 -19.47 -5.75 -7.28
N THR A 86 -19.35 -5.54 -5.99
CA THR A 86 -19.08 -4.21 -5.39
C THR A 86 -18.08 -4.25 -4.24
N GLY A 87 -17.68 -5.43 -3.80
CA GLY A 87 -16.76 -5.64 -2.70
C GLY A 87 -15.29 -5.76 -3.15
N GLU A 88 -14.47 -6.28 -2.29
CA GLU A 88 -13.02 -6.37 -2.48
C GLU A 88 -12.63 -7.18 -3.72
N LYS A 89 -13.32 -8.28 -4.02
CA LYS A 89 -13.03 -9.12 -5.19
C LYS A 89 -13.20 -8.39 -6.52
N PHE A 90 -14.14 -7.46 -6.59
CA PHE A 90 -14.30 -6.60 -7.76
C PHE A 90 -13.07 -5.71 -7.94
N PHE A 91 -12.61 -5.05 -6.86
CA PHE A 91 -11.46 -4.14 -6.93
C PHE A 91 -10.14 -4.89 -7.16
N GLU A 92 -9.94 -6.05 -6.54
CA GLU A 92 -8.82 -6.94 -6.85
C GLU A 92 -8.77 -7.30 -8.34
N SER A 93 -9.88 -7.75 -8.90
CA SER A 93 -9.98 -8.13 -10.31
C SER A 93 -9.77 -6.94 -11.23
N LEU A 94 -10.28 -5.76 -10.88
CA LEU A 94 -10.08 -4.52 -11.63
C LEU A 94 -8.60 -4.16 -11.69
N GLU A 95 -7.92 -4.07 -10.55
CA GLU A 95 -6.51 -3.67 -10.46
C GLU A 95 -5.58 -4.70 -11.16
N LEU A 96 -5.86 -6.00 -11.01
CA LEU A 96 -5.14 -7.04 -11.76
C LEU A 96 -5.34 -6.90 -13.27
N SER A 97 -6.56 -6.61 -13.71
CA SER A 97 -6.87 -6.42 -15.14
C SER A 97 -6.15 -5.21 -15.72
N ILE A 98 -6.11 -4.08 -14.98
CA ILE A 98 -5.37 -2.87 -15.37
C ILE A 98 -3.89 -3.20 -15.52
N ARG A 99 -3.31 -3.85 -14.53
CA ARG A 99 -1.89 -4.20 -14.46
C ARG A 99 -1.49 -5.13 -15.60
N HIS A 100 -2.23 -6.23 -15.79
CA HIS A 100 -1.94 -7.20 -16.84
C HIS A 100 -2.15 -6.61 -18.23
N ASN A 101 -3.24 -5.89 -18.46
CA ASN A 101 -3.52 -5.29 -19.75
C ASN A 101 -2.47 -4.24 -20.13
N THR A 102 -2.03 -3.43 -19.18
CA THR A 102 -0.95 -2.46 -19.38
C THR A 102 0.37 -3.18 -19.66
N ALA A 103 0.76 -4.17 -18.84
CA ALA A 103 2.00 -4.92 -19.04
C ALA A 103 2.09 -5.63 -20.41
N LEU A 104 0.96 -6.16 -20.91
CA LEU A 104 0.90 -6.88 -22.19
C LEU A 104 0.95 -5.97 -23.41
N ARG A 105 0.56 -4.69 -23.29
CA ARG A 105 0.38 -3.79 -24.43
C ARG A 105 1.22 -2.53 -24.37
N THR A 106 2.00 -2.36 -23.32
CA THR A 106 2.80 -1.17 -23.11
C THR A 106 3.91 -1.02 -24.14
N THR A 107 4.20 0.22 -24.52
CA THR A 107 5.43 0.60 -25.22
C THR A 107 6.60 0.87 -24.27
N ASN A 108 6.37 0.78 -22.96
CA ASN A 108 7.36 1.02 -21.90
C ASN A 108 7.54 -0.21 -21.00
N PRO A 109 7.95 -1.37 -21.56
CA PRO A 109 7.97 -2.63 -20.80
C PRO A 109 9.02 -2.68 -19.68
N VAL A 110 10.09 -1.87 -19.74
CA VAL A 110 11.07 -1.77 -18.67
C VAL A 110 10.47 -1.03 -17.47
N PHE A 111 9.74 0.04 -17.74
CA PHE A 111 9.01 0.79 -16.71
C PHE A 111 8.01 -0.11 -15.97
N GLU A 112 7.17 -0.82 -16.72
CA GLU A 112 6.15 -1.71 -16.12
C GLU A 112 6.79 -2.87 -15.35
N ARG A 113 7.90 -3.42 -15.84
CA ARG A 113 8.64 -4.45 -15.10
C ARG A 113 9.23 -3.91 -13.79
N MET A 114 9.74 -2.68 -13.78
CA MET A 114 10.24 -2.02 -12.58
C MET A 114 9.11 -1.74 -11.59
N TRP A 115 7.91 -1.37 -12.10
CA TRP A 115 6.73 -1.27 -11.25
C TRP A 115 6.39 -2.60 -10.57
N HIS A 116 6.47 -3.73 -11.29
CA HIS A 116 6.29 -5.06 -10.70
C HIS A 116 7.35 -5.36 -9.63
N PHE A 117 8.61 -4.99 -9.89
CA PHE A 117 9.69 -5.15 -8.91
C PHE A 117 9.42 -4.38 -7.61
N TRP A 118 9.14 -3.08 -7.70
CA TRP A 118 8.88 -2.25 -6.53
C TRP A 118 7.58 -2.64 -5.81
N SER A 119 6.57 -3.09 -6.55
CA SER A 119 5.33 -3.62 -5.97
C SER A 119 5.56 -4.89 -5.14
N ASN A 120 6.52 -5.72 -5.53
CA ASN A 120 6.91 -6.90 -4.77
C ASN A 120 7.83 -6.55 -3.60
N PHE A 121 8.74 -5.58 -3.80
CA PHE A 121 9.65 -5.13 -2.75
C PHE A 121 8.90 -4.48 -1.58
N PHE A 122 7.91 -3.65 -1.88
CA PHE A 122 7.02 -3.02 -0.89
C PHE A 122 5.66 -3.73 -0.81
N ALA A 123 5.65 -5.04 -0.84
CA ALA A 123 4.42 -5.81 -0.82
C ALA A 123 3.66 -5.62 0.50
N ILE A 124 2.34 -5.56 0.41
CA ILE A 124 1.42 -5.65 1.54
C ILE A 124 0.55 -6.88 1.40
N SER A 125 0.22 -7.54 2.51
CA SER A 125 -0.66 -8.70 2.49
C SER A 125 -2.13 -8.29 2.55
N GLU A 126 -2.98 -9.08 1.91
CA GLU A 126 -4.44 -8.93 1.96
C GLU A 126 -5.01 -9.60 3.23
N LYS A 127 -4.51 -9.15 4.40
CA LYS A 127 -4.86 -9.73 5.71
C LYS A 127 -6.34 -9.58 6.08
N ASP A 128 -7.01 -8.61 5.50
CA ASP A 128 -8.43 -8.34 5.73
C ASP A 128 -9.08 -7.59 4.55
N PHE A 129 -10.36 -7.25 4.69
CA PHE A 129 -11.10 -6.54 3.65
C PHE A 129 -10.54 -5.17 3.31
N LEU A 130 -9.99 -4.44 4.28
CA LEU A 130 -9.41 -3.12 4.03
C LEU A 130 -8.14 -3.26 3.15
N ALA A 131 -7.29 -4.22 3.47
CA ALA A 131 -6.11 -4.54 2.67
C ALA A 131 -6.50 -4.95 1.25
N SER A 132 -7.47 -5.86 1.08
CA SER A 132 -7.94 -6.30 -0.24
C SER A 132 -8.49 -5.15 -1.09
N PHE A 133 -9.20 -4.18 -0.49
CA PHE A 133 -9.64 -2.97 -1.22
C PHE A 133 -8.51 -2.04 -1.60
N SER A 134 -7.34 -2.14 -0.98
CA SER A 134 -6.30 -1.13 -1.09
C SER A 134 -5.03 -1.58 -1.79
N THR A 135 -4.72 -2.88 -1.81
CA THR A 135 -3.44 -3.42 -2.32
C THR A 135 -3.16 -2.99 -3.75
N GLY A 136 -4.10 -3.19 -4.66
CA GLY A 136 -3.91 -2.85 -6.07
C GLY A 136 -3.75 -1.36 -6.30
N VAL A 137 -4.64 -0.55 -5.71
CA VAL A 137 -4.58 0.92 -5.85
C VAL A 137 -3.34 1.51 -5.15
N TYR A 138 -2.87 0.92 -4.06
CA TYR A 138 -1.60 1.29 -3.43
C TYR A 138 -0.43 1.10 -4.39
N GLN A 139 -0.33 -0.04 -5.06
CA GLN A 139 0.71 -0.29 -6.06
C GLN A 139 0.63 0.70 -7.22
N ARG A 140 -0.58 1.07 -7.63
CA ARG A 140 -0.84 1.97 -8.75
C ARG A 140 -0.62 3.44 -8.41
N ASP A 141 -1.15 3.91 -7.28
CA ASP A 141 -1.21 5.35 -6.96
C ASP A 141 -0.08 5.80 -6.00
N VAL A 142 0.55 4.86 -5.27
CA VAL A 142 1.66 5.19 -4.36
C VAL A 142 3.01 4.75 -4.96
N ILE A 143 3.16 3.50 -5.38
CA ILE A 143 4.46 3.00 -5.84
C ILE A 143 4.79 3.51 -7.24
N ARG A 144 3.88 3.31 -8.20
CA ARG A 144 4.13 3.58 -9.62
C ARG A 144 4.56 5.01 -9.93
N PRO A 145 3.90 6.07 -9.43
CA PRO A 145 4.30 7.44 -9.72
C PRO A 145 5.60 7.86 -9.03
N ASN A 146 5.95 7.24 -7.91
CA ASN A 146 7.11 7.63 -7.10
C ASN A 146 8.39 6.85 -7.42
N MET A 147 8.32 5.78 -8.19
CA MET A 147 9.48 4.94 -8.50
C MET A 147 10.47 5.57 -9.50
N CYS A 148 10.12 6.69 -10.13
CA CYS A 148 11.00 7.47 -11.00
C CYS A 148 11.81 8.52 -10.25
N GLY A 149 11.46 8.79 -9.00
CA GLY A 149 12.15 9.74 -8.12
C GLY A 149 13.33 9.13 -7.37
N SER A 150 13.69 9.76 -6.26
CA SER A 150 14.70 9.21 -5.36
C SER A 150 14.15 8.01 -4.60
N PHE A 151 15.04 7.11 -4.15
CA PHE A 151 14.66 6.01 -3.28
C PHE A 151 14.09 6.51 -1.94
N GLU A 152 14.64 7.60 -1.43
CA GLU A 152 14.16 8.27 -0.22
C GLU A 152 12.70 8.72 -0.35
N ASP A 153 12.36 9.39 -1.45
CA ASP A 153 10.97 9.82 -1.72
C ASP A 153 10.04 8.63 -1.84
N LEU A 154 10.46 7.58 -2.56
CA LEU A 154 9.66 6.35 -2.70
C LEU A 154 9.41 5.70 -1.33
N VAL A 155 10.45 5.54 -0.50
CA VAL A 155 10.33 4.99 0.85
C VAL A 155 9.39 5.84 1.71
N TYR A 156 9.54 7.17 1.66
CA TYR A 156 8.68 8.07 2.41
C TYR A 156 7.20 7.91 2.02
N GLN A 157 6.89 7.92 0.71
CA GLN A 157 5.52 7.77 0.22
C GLN A 157 4.91 6.41 0.58
N VAL A 158 5.71 5.35 0.48
CA VAL A 158 5.31 3.99 0.85
C VAL A 158 5.05 3.89 2.35
N THR A 159 6.02 4.29 3.17
CA THR A 159 5.98 4.18 4.64
C THR A 159 4.83 4.96 5.25
N THR A 160 4.53 6.14 4.72
CA THR A 160 3.44 6.99 5.21
C THR A 160 2.09 6.71 4.55
N SER A 161 2.02 5.81 3.57
CA SER A 161 0.75 5.41 2.96
C SER A 161 -0.14 4.68 3.98
N TRP A 162 -1.45 4.96 3.95
CA TRP A 162 -2.37 4.28 4.88
C TRP A 162 -2.41 2.76 4.69
N CYS A 163 -2.09 2.27 3.50
CA CYS A 163 -2.05 0.84 3.20
C CYS A 163 -0.91 0.16 3.97
N MET A 164 0.29 0.75 3.97
CA MET A 164 1.44 0.26 4.71
C MET A 164 1.26 0.45 6.22
N LEU A 165 0.75 1.62 6.65
CA LEU A 165 0.41 1.89 8.05
C LEU A 165 -0.61 0.87 8.60
N HIS A 166 -1.55 0.43 7.76
CA HIS A 166 -2.50 -0.63 8.11
C HIS A 166 -1.83 -2.02 8.10
N HIS A 167 -1.05 -2.30 7.07
CA HIS A 167 -0.40 -3.61 6.91
C HIS A 167 0.49 -3.96 8.10
N LEU A 168 1.28 -3.01 8.55
CA LEU A 168 2.26 -3.15 9.63
C LEU A 168 1.77 -2.60 10.99
N ASP A 169 0.47 -2.40 11.13
CA ASP A 169 -0.22 -2.03 12.38
C ASP A 169 0.28 -0.73 13.03
N ASN A 170 0.89 0.18 12.26
CA ASN A 170 1.39 1.45 12.80
C ASN A 170 0.26 2.37 13.31
N ALA A 171 -0.99 2.14 12.89
CA ALA A 171 -2.13 2.84 13.44
C ALA A 171 -2.33 2.59 14.96
N GLU A 172 -1.78 1.50 15.49
CA GLU A 172 -1.78 1.13 16.90
C GLU A 172 -0.51 1.59 17.63
N ASN A 173 0.43 2.23 16.93
CA ASN A 173 1.68 2.73 17.47
C ASN A 173 1.46 4.10 18.12
N ILE A 174 1.31 4.11 19.45
CA ILE A 174 1.01 5.31 20.25
C ILE A 174 2.16 5.58 21.20
N GLY A 175 2.68 6.80 21.18
CA GLY A 175 3.73 7.22 22.09
C GLY A 175 3.29 7.09 23.56
N PRO A 176 3.99 6.32 24.39
CA PRO A 176 3.58 6.09 25.79
C PRO A 176 3.54 7.38 26.62
N ASN A 177 4.41 8.35 26.31
CA ASN A 177 4.44 9.67 26.96
C ASN A 177 3.70 10.75 26.15
N SER A 178 3.08 10.40 25.04
CA SER A 178 2.23 11.32 24.29
C SER A 178 0.98 11.68 25.09
N LYS A 179 0.34 12.81 24.74
CA LYS A 179 -0.89 13.27 25.40
C LYS A 179 -1.95 12.17 25.45
N GLU A 180 -2.16 11.49 24.35
CA GLU A 180 -3.19 10.45 24.24
C GLU A 180 -2.74 9.14 24.89
N GLY A 181 -1.46 8.77 24.79
CA GLY A 181 -0.88 7.61 25.45
C GLY A 181 -1.07 7.65 26.97
N VAL A 182 -0.70 8.77 27.59
CA VAL A 182 -0.91 9.00 29.02
C VAL A 182 -2.41 8.95 29.40
N ARG A 183 -3.27 9.61 28.60
CA ARG A 183 -4.72 9.61 28.86
C ARG A 183 -5.33 8.21 28.77
N LEU A 184 -4.93 7.41 27.81
CA LEU A 184 -5.46 6.05 27.62
C LEU A 184 -4.95 5.10 28.71
N ASN A 185 -3.67 5.16 29.03
CA ASN A 185 -3.07 4.34 30.09
C ASN A 185 -3.71 4.63 31.47
N ASN A 186 -3.99 5.90 31.79
CA ASN A 186 -4.72 6.29 32.98
C ASN A 186 -6.17 5.76 33.04
N LYS A 187 -6.73 5.38 31.91
CA LYS A 187 -8.05 4.71 31.79
C LYS A 187 -7.96 3.19 31.73
N ASN A 188 -6.81 2.61 32.11
CA ASN A 188 -6.51 1.17 32.03
C ASN A 188 -6.60 0.58 30.59
N LYS A 189 -6.51 1.43 29.56
CA LYS A 189 -6.35 0.99 28.17
C LYS A 189 -4.86 0.95 27.89
N LYS A 190 -4.25 -0.23 28.05
CA LYS A 190 -2.82 -0.44 27.79
C LYS A 190 -2.53 -0.14 26.31
N VAL A 191 -1.89 1.00 26.05
CA VAL A 191 -1.39 1.41 24.75
C VAL A 191 0.11 1.72 24.87
N GLY A 192 0.82 1.62 23.76
CA GLY A 192 2.25 1.88 23.74
C GLY A 192 2.82 1.79 22.32
N LEU A 193 4.12 1.66 22.24
CA LEU A 193 4.82 1.50 20.98
C LEU A 193 4.44 0.17 20.31
N ASN A 194 4.26 0.23 19.00
CA ASN A 194 4.23 -0.91 18.11
C ASN A 194 5.45 -0.83 17.19
N GLU A 195 6.37 -1.78 17.35
CA GLU A 195 7.65 -1.77 16.63
C GLU A 195 7.58 -2.40 15.23
N ASN A 196 6.47 -3.05 14.88
CA ASN A 196 6.38 -3.85 13.67
C ASN A 196 6.79 -3.05 12.43
N HIS A 197 6.16 -1.91 12.20
CA HIS A 197 6.47 -1.08 11.03
C HIS A 197 7.90 -0.51 11.07
N ALA A 198 8.37 -0.08 12.23
CA ALA A 198 9.74 0.42 12.40
C ALA A 198 10.78 -0.67 12.09
N ARG A 199 10.54 -1.88 12.54
CA ARG A 199 11.41 -3.04 12.28
C ARG A 199 11.45 -3.38 10.79
N GLU A 200 10.30 -3.52 10.16
CA GLU A 200 10.23 -3.83 8.73
C GLU A 200 10.83 -2.72 7.85
N LEU A 201 10.68 -1.46 8.26
CA LEU A 201 11.31 -0.34 7.56
C LEU A 201 12.83 -0.44 7.58
N LEU A 202 13.44 -0.76 8.72
CA LEU A 202 14.89 -0.93 8.84
C LEU A 202 15.36 -2.23 8.19
N GLU A 203 14.71 -3.34 8.48
CA GLU A 203 15.15 -4.68 8.14
C GLU A 203 14.95 -5.03 6.66
N LEU A 204 13.77 -4.73 6.11
CA LEU A 204 13.38 -5.15 4.76
C LEU A 204 13.38 -4.02 3.74
N HIS A 205 13.09 -2.79 4.16
CA HIS A 205 12.82 -1.72 3.21
C HIS A 205 13.98 -0.74 3.01
N THR A 206 14.96 -0.68 3.95
CA THR A 206 16.06 0.28 3.86
C THR A 206 17.44 -0.31 4.11
N VAL A 207 17.85 -0.50 5.36
CA VAL A 207 19.26 -0.75 5.71
C VAL A 207 19.67 -2.21 5.74
N SER A 208 18.75 -3.14 5.80
CA SER A 208 18.92 -4.59 5.95
C SER A 208 19.43 -5.04 7.33
N PRO A 209 19.25 -6.33 7.69
CA PRO A 209 19.72 -6.88 8.96
C PRO A 209 21.23 -6.74 9.19
N ASP A 210 22.02 -6.70 8.10
CA ASP A 210 23.49 -6.62 8.14
C ASP A 210 24.02 -5.23 8.49
N ALA A 211 23.15 -4.22 8.60
CA ALA A 211 23.55 -2.84 8.90
C ALA A 211 23.91 -2.58 10.38
N ASN A 212 23.87 -3.61 11.22
CA ASN A 212 24.20 -3.55 12.65
C ASN A 212 23.36 -2.53 13.45
N TYR A 213 22.13 -2.24 13.05
CA TYR A 213 21.21 -1.46 13.87
C TYR A 213 20.84 -2.23 15.15
N SER A 214 20.64 -1.50 16.24
CA SER A 214 20.30 -2.06 17.54
C SER A 214 18.79 -2.14 17.77
N GLN A 215 18.38 -2.85 18.81
CA GLN A 215 16.98 -2.82 19.27
C GLN A 215 16.57 -1.39 19.71
N GLU A 216 17.50 -0.58 20.20
CA GLU A 216 17.24 0.82 20.55
C GLU A 216 16.91 1.65 19.29
N ASP A 217 17.58 1.41 18.17
CA ASP A 217 17.26 2.07 16.88
C ASP A 217 15.84 1.74 16.44
N VAL A 218 15.41 0.48 16.57
CA VAL A 218 14.04 0.06 16.28
C VAL A 218 13.03 0.78 17.16
N ILE A 219 13.29 0.85 18.48
CA ILE A 219 12.43 1.56 19.42
C ILE A 219 12.38 3.06 19.10
N ASN A 220 13.50 3.66 18.77
CA ASN A 220 13.58 5.09 18.41
C ASN A 220 12.85 5.35 17.09
N MET A 221 13.02 4.49 16.08
CA MET A 221 12.24 4.57 14.85
C MET A 221 10.73 4.42 15.11
N ALA A 222 10.32 3.48 15.97
CA ALA A 222 8.92 3.33 16.35
C ALA A 222 8.36 4.60 17.02
N LYS A 223 9.14 5.27 17.87
CA LYS A 223 8.77 6.56 18.48
C LYS A 223 8.58 7.64 17.41
N VAL A 224 9.50 7.76 16.45
CA VAL A 224 9.41 8.70 15.32
C VAL A 224 8.15 8.46 14.49
N MET A 225 7.77 7.20 14.31
CA MET A 225 6.60 6.82 13.52
C MET A 225 5.27 6.92 14.28
N THR A 226 5.27 7.17 15.58
CA THR A 226 4.02 7.40 16.34
C THR A 226 3.26 8.60 15.79
N GLY A 227 1.94 8.54 15.85
CA GLY A 227 1.07 9.59 15.34
C GLY A 227 0.70 9.45 13.86
N TRP A 228 1.47 8.73 13.06
CA TRP A 228 1.06 8.33 11.72
C TRP A 228 0.03 7.22 11.80
N ALA A 229 -1.22 7.53 11.46
CA ALA A 229 -2.32 6.60 11.53
C ALA A 229 -3.25 6.76 10.34
N HIS A 230 -3.92 5.69 9.96
CA HIS A 230 -5.05 5.78 9.02
C HIS A 230 -6.38 5.88 9.80
N LEU A 231 -7.37 6.46 9.14
CA LEU A 231 -8.68 6.69 9.74
C LEU A 231 -9.54 5.42 9.67
N TRP A 232 -10.05 4.98 10.82
CA TRP A 232 -10.81 3.73 10.94
C TRP A 232 -12.32 3.91 10.90
N ASN A 233 -12.81 5.07 11.29
CA ASN A 233 -14.26 5.22 11.46
C ASN A 233 -14.93 5.83 10.21
N LYS A 234 -16.22 5.55 10.07
CA LYS A 234 -17.02 5.98 8.92
C LYS A 234 -17.01 7.50 8.72
N LYS A 235 -16.93 8.28 9.81
CA LYS A 235 -16.93 9.76 9.75
C LYS A 235 -15.65 10.33 9.14
N ASP A 236 -14.56 9.57 9.17
CA ASP A 236 -13.24 9.99 8.72
C ASP A 236 -12.96 9.62 7.25
N LEU A 237 -13.87 8.91 6.58
CA LEU A 237 -13.70 8.53 5.17
C LEU A 237 -13.60 9.76 4.23
N GLU A 238 -14.25 10.86 4.60
CA GLU A 238 -14.21 12.10 3.82
C GLU A 238 -12.95 12.93 4.10
N ALA A 239 -12.30 12.73 5.25
CA ALA A 239 -11.09 13.45 5.65
C ALA A 239 -9.80 12.91 5.01
N GLY A 240 -9.92 11.89 4.14
CA GLY A 240 -8.79 11.23 3.49
C GLY A 240 -8.23 10.05 4.27
N PRO A 241 -7.34 9.26 3.63
CA PRO A 241 -6.88 7.99 4.19
C PRO A 241 -5.77 8.11 5.23
N ILE A 242 -5.06 9.24 5.31
CA ILE A 242 -3.92 9.44 6.22
C ILE A 242 -4.17 10.63 7.12
N LYS A 243 -3.80 10.48 8.39
CA LYS A 243 -3.78 11.59 9.32
C LYS A 243 -2.62 11.45 10.29
N PHE A 244 -1.75 12.46 10.34
CA PHE A 244 -0.83 12.61 11.45
C PHE A 244 -1.57 13.16 12.68
N GLN A 245 -1.53 12.42 13.77
CA GLN A 245 -2.17 12.77 15.03
C GLN A 245 -1.11 13.16 16.06
N SER A 246 -0.83 14.46 16.17
CA SER A 246 0.19 14.97 17.07
C SER A 246 -0.03 14.58 18.55
N SER A 247 -1.28 14.34 18.94
CA SER A 247 -1.61 13.89 20.30
C SER A 247 -1.17 12.45 20.60
N PHE A 248 -0.89 11.64 19.57
CA PHE A 248 -0.37 10.27 19.69
C PHE A 248 1.13 10.19 19.50
N HIS A 249 1.75 11.30 19.02
CA HIS A 249 3.17 11.32 18.71
C HIS A 249 4.03 11.45 19.97
N GLU A 250 5.05 10.61 20.04
CA GLU A 250 6.10 10.67 21.06
C GLU A 250 7.10 11.75 20.70
N ASN A 251 7.22 12.77 21.54
CA ASN A 251 8.13 13.89 21.26
C ASN A 251 9.60 13.48 21.44
N GLY A 252 10.45 13.87 20.51
CA GLY A 252 11.89 13.63 20.56
C GLY A 252 12.70 14.88 20.32
N PRO A 253 14.02 14.80 20.26
CA PRO A 253 14.76 14.07 19.22
C PRO A 253 15.14 12.63 19.55
N TYR A 254 15.21 11.77 18.54
CA TYR A 254 15.67 10.39 18.63
C TYR A 254 16.81 10.14 17.65
N LYS A 255 17.89 9.53 18.14
CA LYS A 255 18.98 9.06 17.28
C LYS A 255 18.63 7.67 16.76
N ILE A 256 18.90 7.45 15.46
CA ILE A 256 18.71 6.16 14.78
C ILE A 256 19.97 5.96 13.93
N LEU A 257 20.70 4.85 14.16
CA LEU A 257 22.00 4.49 13.58
C LEU A 257 23.16 5.44 13.90
#